data_b04c5339ec04b18eb983c497cafb8ace
#
_entry.id   b04c5339ec04b18eb983c497cafb8ace
#
_cell.length_a   1.000
_cell.length_b   1.000
_cell.length_c   1.000
_cell.angle_alpha   90.00
_cell.angle_beta   90.00
_cell.angle_gamma   90.00
#
_symmetry.space_group_name_H-M   'P 1'
#
loop_
_entity.id
_entity.type
_entity.pdbx_description
1 polymer ?
#
loop_
_entity_poly.entity_id
_entity_poly.type
_entity_poly.pdbx_seq_one_letter_code
_entity_poly.pdbx_strand_id
1 'polypeptide(L)'
;MRNTLTHLLIAGLVVLSVSAFGAEHPELKAFPAAKEGLERFVVVLPDKERGEDNSFRVEIIVGKEMLTDGINLVRLANTIETRVLEGWGYTYYEAAGSSETMSTMMAPPEGAPMVKTFVTASPVHVRYNSRLPIVVYVPKGYEVRYRIWEASKTTWKAEKG
;
A
#
# COMPACT_ATOMS: atom_id res chain seq x y z
N MET A 1 -63.09 13.96 24.58
CA MET A 1 -62.13 14.62 23.69
C MET A 1 -60.72 14.22 24.18
N ARG A 2 -60.09 13.30 23.51
CA ARG A 2 -58.73 12.76 23.89
C ARG A 2 -57.75 13.26 22.85
N ASN A 3 -56.83 14.18 23.29
CA ASN A 3 -55.71 14.64 22.47
C ASN A 3 -54.60 13.61 22.49
N THR A 4 -54.34 12.98 21.36
CA THR A 4 -53.16 12.15 21.15
C THR A 4 -52.00 13.04 20.65
N LEU A 5 -51.00 13.24 21.49
CA LEU A 5 -49.73 13.89 21.14
C LEU A 5 -48.84 12.88 20.45
N THR A 6 -48.60 13.07 19.15
CA THR A 6 -47.64 12.26 18.38
C THR A 6 -46.24 12.85 18.55
N HIS A 7 -45.38 12.15 19.26
CA HIS A 7 -43.94 12.50 19.36
C HIS A 7 -43.23 11.99 18.12
N LEU A 8 -42.73 12.94 17.32
CA LEU A 8 -41.88 12.68 16.17
C LEU A 8 -40.42 12.54 16.67
N LEU A 9 -39.91 11.31 16.71
CA LEU A 9 -38.51 11.02 17.03
C LEU A 9 -37.64 11.30 15.77
N ILE A 10 -36.92 12.41 15.75
CA ILE A 10 -35.89 12.67 14.74
C ILE A 10 -34.62 11.94 15.17
N ALA A 11 -34.33 10.83 14.53
CA ALA A 11 -33.06 10.13 14.66
C ALA A 11 -31.98 10.92 13.91
N GLY A 12 -31.16 11.68 14.63
CA GLY A 12 -30.01 12.36 14.07
C GLY A 12 -28.93 11.35 13.68
N LEU A 13 -28.67 11.22 12.37
CA LEU A 13 -27.55 10.45 11.84
C LEU A 13 -26.25 11.21 12.13
N VAL A 14 -25.51 10.79 13.16
CA VAL A 14 -24.16 11.30 13.43
C VAL A 14 -23.22 10.65 12.42
N VAL A 15 -22.89 11.38 11.36
CA VAL A 15 -21.81 11.02 10.44
C VAL A 15 -20.48 11.28 11.17
N LEU A 16 -19.89 10.26 11.74
CA LEU A 16 -18.52 10.29 12.21
C LEU A 16 -17.60 10.41 10.98
N SER A 17 -17.18 11.63 10.68
CA SER A 17 -16.07 11.86 9.75
C SER A 17 -14.81 11.30 10.38
N VAL A 18 -14.36 10.12 9.92
CA VAL A 18 -13.03 9.60 10.21
C VAL A 18 -12.05 10.52 9.49
N SER A 19 -11.52 11.50 10.21
CA SER A 19 -10.35 12.25 9.76
C SER A 19 -9.22 11.23 9.62
N ALA A 20 -8.77 10.99 8.38
CA ALA A 20 -7.55 10.28 8.12
C ALA A 20 -6.40 11.11 8.70
N PHE A 21 -6.05 10.88 9.97
CA PHE A 21 -4.79 11.35 10.52
C PHE A 21 -3.72 10.66 9.69
N GLY A 22 -2.99 11.44 8.89
CA GLY A 22 -1.79 10.93 8.22
C GLY A 22 -0.88 10.32 9.28
N ALA A 23 -0.26 9.19 8.96
CA ALA A 23 0.64 8.50 9.88
C ALA A 23 1.71 9.49 10.36
N GLU A 24 1.67 9.88 11.65
CA GLU A 24 2.65 10.78 12.25
C GLU A 24 3.83 9.95 12.73
N HIS A 25 5.03 10.32 12.28
CA HIS A 25 6.29 9.75 12.75
C HIS A 25 7.34 10.85 12.85
N PRO A 26 8.13 10.95 13.95
CA PRO A 26 9.08 12.04 14.18
C PRO A 26 10.06 12.24 13.02
N GLU A 27 10.54 11.15 12.43
CA GLU A 27 11.50 11.17 11.32
C GLU A 27 10.87 11.55 9.97
N LEU A 28 9.53 11.63 9.87
CA LEU A 28 8.84 12.01 8.62
C LEU A 28 9.20 13.43 8.16
N LYS A 29 9.63 14.29 9.08
CA LYS A 29 10.10 15.65 8.78
C LYS A 29 11.31 15.69 7.85
N ALA A 30 12.12 14.63 7.81
CA ALA A 30 13.28 14.53 6.92
C ALA A 30 12.85 14.34 5.45
N PHE A 31 11.69 13.73 5.22
CA PHE A 31 11.24 13.38 3.88
C PHE A 31 10.45 14.53 3.26
N PRO A 32 10.80 14.96 2.04
CA PRO A 32 10.13 16.08 1.38
C PRO A 32 8.65 15.78 1.09
N ALA A 33 7.89 16.83 0.87
CA ALA A 33 6.54 16.69 0.32
C ALA A 33 6.61 16.04 -1.08
N ALA A 34 5.52 15.40 -1.50
CA ALA A 34 5.44 14.85 -2.85
C ALA A 34 5.58 15.97 -3.88
N LYS A 35 6.35 15.68 -4.95
CA LYS A 35 6.45 16.57 -6.11
C LYS A 35 5.11 16.62 -6.84
N GLU A 36 4.95 17.60 -7.72
CA GLU A 36 3.77 17.69 -8.59
C GLU A 36 3.56 16.38 -9.38
N GLY A 37 2.32 15.92 -9.42
CA GLY A 37 1.97 14.65 -10.08
C GLY A 37 2.19 13.40 -9.23
N LEU A 38 2.83 13.51 -8.07
CA LEU A 38 3.04 12.40 -7.13
C LEU A 38 2.20 12.56 -5.87
N GLU A 39 2.00 11.44 -5.18
CA GLU A 39 1.44 11.34 -3.82
C GLU A 39 2.43 10.62 -2.93
N ARG A 40 2.49 11.02 -1.67
CA ARG A 40 3.37 10.43 -0.66
C ARG A 40 2.56 9.55 0.29
N PHE A 41 2.89 8.26 0.31
CA PHE A 41 2.36 7.31 1.28
C PHE A 41 3.40 7.02 2.36
N VAL A 42 2.93 6.80 3.57
CA VAL A 42 3.77 6.53 4.74
C VAL A 42 3.26 5.28 5.43
N VAL A 43 4.15 4.31 5.64
CA VAL A 43 3.88 3.13 6.45
C VAL A 43 4.66 3.26 7.75
N VAL A 44 3.95 3.31 8.85
CA VAL A 44 4.51 3.24 10.21
C VAL A 44 4.35 1.80 10.69
N LEU A 45 5.48 1.16 10.96
CA LEU A 45 5.50 -0.23 11.38
C LEU A 45 5.32 -0.33 12.90
N PRO A 46 4.67 -1.39 13.40
CA PRO A 46 4.62 -1.66 14.84
C PRO A 46 6.03 -1.76 15.44
N ASP A 47 6.21 -1.18 16.62
CA ASP A 47 7.48 -1.26 17.34
C ASP A 47 7.85 -2.71 17.66
N LYS A 48 9.15 -2.99 17.58
CA LYS A 48 9.75 -4.28 17.90
C LYS A 48 10.88 -4.10 18.91
N GLU A 49 11.13 -5.13 19.71
CA GLU A 49 12.28 -5.15 20.58
C GLU A 49 13.59 -5.17 19.79
N ARG A 50 14.66 -4.72 20.44
CA ARG A 50 15.95 -4.61 19.79
C ARG A 50 16.44 -5.96 19.26
N GLY A 51 16.61 -6.06 17.94
CA GLY A 51 17.07 -7.27 17.24
C GLY A 51 15.94 -8.11 16.62
N GLU A 52 14.70 -7.97 17.06
CA GLU A 52 13.55 -8.68 16.49
C GLU A 52 13.27 -8.28 15.04
N ASP A 53 13.53 -7.03 14.67
CA ASP A 53 13.34 -6.50 13.30
C ASP A 53 13.94 -7.42 12.22
N ASN A 54 15.02 -8.14 12.56
CA ASN A 54 15.69 -9.05 11.62
C ASN A 54 14.85 -10.26 11.21
N SER A 55 13.87 -10.63 12.01
CA SER A 55 12.95 -11.73 11.71
C SER A 55 11.82 -11.32 10.77
N PHE A 56 11.76 -10.06 10.40
CA PHE A 56 10.66 -9.53 9.58
C PHE A 56 11.15 -8.91 8.27
N ARG A 57 10.26 -8.89 7.29
CA ARG A 57 10.40 -8.14 6.04
C ARG A 57 9.08 -7.46 5.74
N VAL A 58 9.13 -6.36 5.02
CA VAL A 58 7.94 -5.66 4.54
C VAL A 58 7.89 -5.79 3.02
N GLU A 59 6.79 -6.30 2.52
CA GLU A 59 6.49 -6.29 1.10
C GLU A 59 5.69 -5.04 0.77
N ILE A 60 6.24 -4.18 -0.09
CA ILE A 60 5.58 -2.98 -0.60
C ILE A 60 4.91 -3.33 -1.92
N ILE A 61 3.63 -3.02 -2.02
CA ILE A 61 2.77 -3.33 -3.17
C ILE A 61 2.20 -2.00 -3.67
N VAL A 62 2.65 -1.55 -4.83
CA VAL A 62 2.13 -0.36 -5.51
C VAL A 62 1.18 -0.79 -6.62
N GLY A 63 0.02 -0.16 -6.70
CA GLY A 63 -0.97 -0.52 -7.70
C GLY A 63 -2.06 0.54 -7.85
N LYS A 64 -3.00 0.25 -8.72
CA LYS A 64 -4.23 1.05 -8.89
C LYS A 64 -5.41 0.15 -9.23
N GLU A 65 -6.61 0.58 -8.86
CA GLU A 65 -7.82 -0.12 -9.28
C GLU A 65 -8.16 0.15 -10.74
N MET A 66 -8.40 -0.91 -11.48
CA MET A 66 -8.74 -0.85 -12.90
C MET A 66 -9.84 -1.86 -13.23
N LEU A 67 -10.57 -1.61 -14.30
CA LEU A 67 -11.46 -2.60 -14.89
C LEU A 67 -10.63 -3.56 -15.76
N THR A 68 -10.78 -4.85 -15.52
CA THR A 68 -10.13 -5.94 -16.27
C THR A 68 -11.18 -6.96 -16.69
N ASP A 69 -10.84 -7.84 -17.61
CA ASP A 69 -11.72 -8.94 -18.02
C ASP A 69 -11.79 -10.09 -17.00
N GLY A 70 -11.04 -9.99 -15.89
CA GLY A 70 -10.99 -11.00 -14.84
C GLY A 70 -10.34 -12.33 -15.23
N ILE A 71 -9.87 -12.47 -16.45
CA ILE A 71 -9.29 -13.69 -17.02
C ILE A 71 -7.80 -13.49 -17.29
N ASN A 72 -7.46 -12.37 -17.93
CA ASN A 72 -6.09 -12.05 -18.23
C ASN A 72 -5.35 -11.56 -16.97
N LEU A 73 -4.12 -12.03 -16.81
CA LEU A 73 -3.22 -11.51 -15.78
C LEU A 73 -2.71 -10.14 -16.23
N VAL A 74 -3.16 -9.09 -15.55
CA VAL A 74 -2.75 -7.72 -15.83
C VAL A 74 -1.77 -7.24 -14.77
N ARG A 75 -0.69 -6.59 -15.18
CA ARG A 75 0.32 -5.99 -14.30
C ARG A 75 0.70 -4.60 -14.79
N LEU A 76 1.13 -3.74 -13.87
CA LEU A 76 1.73 -2.46 -14.22
C LEU A 76 3.19 -2.67 -14.67
N ALA A 77 3.63 -1.89 -15.67
CA ALA A 77 4.98 -1.95 -16.21
C ALA A 77 5.99 -1.14 -15.37
N ASN A 78 5.51 -0.28 -14.46
CA ASN A 78 6.38 0.49 -13.59
C ASN A 78 7.08 -0.39 -12.54
N THR A 79 8.21 0.10 -12.04
CA THR A 79 9.03 -0.54 -11.00
C THR A 79 9.02 0.30 -9.74
N ILE A 80 9.30 -0.34 -8.60
CA ILE A 80 9.50 0.36 -7.32
C ILE A 80 11.00 0.51 -7.11
N GLU A 81 11.50 1.72 -7.25
CA GLU A 81 12.93 2.02 -7.10
C GLU A 81 13.25 2.45 -5.68
N THR A 82 14.43 2.00 -5.21
CA THR A 82 14.99 2.43 -3.94
C THR A 82 15.81 3.69 -4.16
N ARG A 83 15.54 4.72 -3.37
CA ARG A 83 16.25 6.00 -3.37
C ARG A 83 16.82 6.30 -2.00
N VAL A 84 17.92 7.06 -1.97
CA VAL A 84 18.52 7.54 -0.72
C VAL A 84 18.28 9.03 -0.59
N LEU A 85 17.85 9.44 0.60
CA LEU A 85 17.64 10.84 0.93
C LEU A 85 18.97 11.49 1.29
N GLU A 86 19.39 12.44 0.46
CA GLU A 86 20.65 13.17 0.66
C GLU A 86 20.70 13.88 2.02
N GLY A 87 21.87 13.85 2.66
CA GLY A 87 22.10 14.47 3.96
C GLY A 87 21.58 13.68 5.16
N TRP A 88 20.61 12.75 4.96
CA TRP A 88 20.04 11.94 6.04
C TRP A 88 20.42 10.47 5.97
N GLY A 89 20.77 9.97 4.78
CA GLY A 89 21.04 8.55 4.55
C GLY A 89 19.81 7.65 4.69
N TYR A 90 18.60 8.21 4.82
CA TYR A 90 17.36 7.45 4.89
C TYR A 90 16.96 6.95 3.50
N THR A 91 16.33 5.79 3.48
CA THR A 91 15.82 5.20 2.25
C THR A 91 14.35 5.55 2.06
N TYR A 92 13.98 5.86 0.83
CA TYR A 92 12.59 5.97 0.39
C TYR A 92 12.38 5.22 -0.92
N TYR A 93 11.15 5.03 -1.32
CA TYR A 93 10.78 4.27 -2.50
C TYR A 93 9.98 5.15 -3.45
N GLU A 94 10.17 4.95 -4.75
CA GLU A 94 9.49 5.71 -5.78
C GLU A 94 9.02 4.78 -6.88
N ALA A 95 7.73 4.86 -7.25
CA ALA A 95 7.22 4.16 -8.42
C ALA A 95 7.69 4.90 -9.67
N ALA A 96 8.61 4.29 -10.41
CA ALA A 96 9.25 4.85 -11.60
C ALA A 96 8.89 4.04 -12.85
N GLY A 97 9.10 4.63 -14.02
CA GLY A 97 8.88 3.99 -15.30
C GLY A 97 7.48 4.23 -15.89
N SER A 98 7.10 3.41 -16.86
CA SER A 98 5.85 3.56 -17.60
C SER A 98 4.64 3.22 -16.74
N SER A 99 3.57 3.99 -16.88
CA SER A 99 2.25 3.70 -16.28
C SER A 99 1.41 2.72 -17.12
N GLU A 100 2.00 2.17 -18.20
CA GLU A 100 1.34 1.18 -19.04
C GLU A 100 1.09 -0.14 -18.29
N THR A 101 0.20 -0.93 -18.86
CA THR A 101 -0.10 -2.28 -18.36
C THR A 101 0.44 -3.33 -19.31
N MET A 102 0.90 -4.43 -18.74
CA MET A 102 1.18 -5.68 -19.44
C MET A 102 0.07 -6.66 -19.14
N SER A 103 -0.37 -7.41 -20.15
CA SER A 103 -1.44 -8.40 -19.98
C SER A 103 -1.12 -9.67 -20.77
N THR A 104 -1.57 -10.81 -20.25
CA THR A 104 -1.71 -12.01 -21.07
C THR A 104 -2.79 -11.76 -22.14
N MET A 105 -2.77 -12.53 -23.22
CA MET A 105 -3.67 -12.34 -24.37
C MET A 105 -4.57 -13.56 -24.57
N MET A 106 -5.27 -13.98 -23.51
CA MET A 106 -6.31 -15.00 -23.63
C MET A 106 -7.59 -14.36 -24.16
N ALA A 107 -8.28 -15.01 -25.07
CA ALA A 107 -9.59 -14.55 -25.54
C ALA A 107 -10.63 -14.81 -24.43
N PRO A 108 -11.25 -13.76 -23.86
CA PRO A 108 -12.32 -13.96 -22.90
C PRO A 108 -13.58 -14.53 -23.60
N PRO A 109 -14.41 -15.29 -22.88
CA PRO A 109 -15.71 -15.70 -23.39
C PRO A 109 -16.55 -14.51 -23.81
N GLU A 110 -17.38 -14.69 -24.84
CA GLU A 110 -18.30 -13.65 -25.29
C GLU A 110 -19.22 -13.21 -24.14
N GLY A 111 -19.30 -11.90 -23.91
CA GLY A 111 -20.09 -11.32 -22.83
C GLY A 111 -19.48 -11.44 -21.42
N ALA A 112 -18.21 -11.82 -21.30
CA ALA A 112 -17.53 -11.84 -20.01
C ALA A 112 -17.59 -10.45 -19.34
N PRO A 113 -18.00 -10.35 -18.04
CA PRO A 113 -18.11 -9.07 -17.37
C PRO A 113 -16.75 -8.48 -17.06
N MET A 114 -16.62 -7.17 -17.17
CA MET A 114 -15.46 -6.44 -16.63
C MET A 114 -15.54 -6.41 -15.11
N VAL A 115 -14.42 -6.71 -14.46
CA VAL A 115 -14.28 -6.74 -13.01
C VAL A 115 -13.29 -5.68 -12.52
N LYS A 116 -13.58 -5.07 -11.37
CA LYS A 116 -12.68 -4.13 -10.72
C LYS A 116 -11.56 -4.89 -10.04
N THR A 117 -10.33 -4.68 -10.47
CA THR A 117 -9.15 -5.39 -10.01
C THR A 117 -8.08 -4.40 -9.55
N PHE A 118 -7.43 -4.70 -8.43
CA PHE A 118 -6.24 -3.97 -8.00
C PHE A 118 -5.02 -4.49 -8.78
N VAL A 119 -4.66 -3.76 -9.82
CA VAL A 119 -3.53 -4.11 -10.70
C VAL A 119 -2.24 -3.54 -10.12
N THR A 120 -1.23 -4.37 -9.93
CA THR A 120 0.00 -4.02 -9.23
C THR A 120 1.23 -4.05 -10.13
N ALA A 121 2.22 -3.23 -9.76
CA ALA A 121 3.61 -3.44 -10.17
C ALA A 121 4.20 -4.67 -9.47
N SER A 122 5.41 -5.08 -9.89
CA SER A 122 6.15 -6.10 -9.15
C SER A 122 6.45 -5.60 -7.74
N PRO A 123 6.04 -6.33 -6.68
CA PRO A 123 6.28 -5.90 -5.31
C PRO A 123 7.76 -5.98 -4.95
N VAL A 124 8.18 -5.19 -3.97
CA VAL A 124 9.55 -5.23 -3.44
C VAL A 124 9.53 -5.61 -1.96
N HIS A 125 10.53 -6.42 -1.55
CA HIS A 125 10.74 -6.78 -0.16
C HIS A 125 11.84 -5.93 0.45
N VAL A 126 11.52 -5.26 1.54
CA VAL A 126 12.43 -4.34 2.22
C VAL A 126 12.65 -4.78 3.66
N ARG A 127 13.72 -4.28 4.28
CA ARG A 127 13.99 -4.56 5.69
C ARG A 127 12.89 -3.98 6.56
N TYR A 128 12.48 -4.74 7.55
CA TYR A 128 11.69 -4.21 8.65
C TYR A 128 12.58 -3.29 9.50
N ASN A 129 12.12 -2.09 9.79
CA ASN A 129 12.74 -1.17 10.73
C ASN A 129 11.61 -0.38 11.41
N SER A 130 11.28 -0.76 12.65
CA SER A 130 10.22 -0.10 13.41
C SER A 130 10.52 1.35 13.81
N ARG A 131 11.77 1.78 13.65
CA ARG A 131 12.24 3.12 14.07
C ARG A 131 12.22 4.16 12.96
N LEU A 132 11.95 3.75 11.73
CA LEU A 132 11.87 4.64 10.58
C LEU A 132 10.60 4.38 9.78
N PRO A 133 9.91 5.43 9.33
CA PRO A 133 8.78 5.24 8.45
C PRO A 133 9.25 4.74 7.09
N ILE A 134 8.47 3.87 6.45
CA ILE A 134 8.66 3.57 5.03
C ILE A 134 7.89 4.62 4.24
N VAL A 135 8.60 5.40 3.43
CA VAL A 135 8.02 6.45 2.60
C VAL A 135 8.05 6.03 1.14
N VAL A 136 6.89 6.09 0.50
CA VAL A 136 6.70 5.68 -0.90
C VAL A 136 6.05 6.81 -1.67
N TYR A 137 6.68 7.25 -2.76
CA TYR A 137 6.12 8.22 -3.69
C TYR A 137 5.59 7.50 -4.92
N VAL A 138 4.34 7.76 -5.27
CA VAL A 138 3.67 7.12 -6.39
C VAL A 138 2.92 8.15 -7.23
N PRO A 139 2.66 7.90 -8.53
CA PRO A 139 1.82 8.77 -9.34
C PRO A 139 0.42 8.92 -8.74
N LYS A 140 -0.22 10.07 -8.95
CA LYS A 140 -1.61 10.31 -8.51
C LYS A 140 -2.55 9.22 -8.99
N GLY A 141 -3.45 8.79 -8.10
CA GLY A 141 -4.41 7.73 -8.37
C GLY A 141 -3.87 6.31 -8.21
N TYR A 142 -2.63 6.18 -7.73
CA TYR A 142 -2.08 4.90 -7.28
C TYR A 142 -2.31 4.75 -5.78
N GLU A 143 -2.30 3.51 -5.31
CA GLU A 143 -2.35 3.13 -3.91
C GLU A 143 -1.09 2.38 -3.52
N VAL A 144 -0.73 2.48 -2.26
CA VAL A 144 0.34 1.68 -1.64
C VAL A 144 -0.28 0.79 -0.59
N ARG A 145 -0.11 -0.52 -0.77
CA ARG A 145 -0.48 -1.55 0.21
C ARG A 145 0.79 -2.22 0.70
N TYR A 146 0.76 -2.86 1.85
CA TYR A 146 1.92 -3.59 2.37
C TYR A 146 1.51 -4.85 3.12
N ARG A 147 2.46 -5.78 3.24
CA ARG A 147 2.38 -6.97 4.09
C ARG A 147 3.64 -7.09 4.90
N ILE A 148 3.50 -7.63 6.10
CA ILE A 148 4.64 -7.97 6.97
C ILE A 148 4.84 -9.49 6.86
N TRP A 149 6.06 -9.89 6.50
CA TRP A 149 6.51 -11.28 6.46
C TRP A 149 7.32 -11.57 7.70
N GLU A 150 7.07 -12.72 8.32
CA GLU A 150 7.81 -13.21 9.48
C GLU A 150 8.59 -14.47 9.11
N ALA A 151 9.87 -14.51 9.46
CA ALA A 151 10.70 -15.68 9.27
C ALA A 151 10.26 -16.80 10.21
N SER A 152 10.27 -18.04 9.70
CA SER A 152 10.07 -19.21 10.56
C SER A 152 11.11 -19.25 11.68
N LYS A 153 10.67 -19.60 12.89
CA LYS A 153 11.58 -19.84 14.03
C LYS A 153 12.42 -21.12 13.83
N THR A 154 11.97 -22.00 12.96
CA THR A 154 12.66 -23.24 12.64
C THR A 154 13.57 -23.04 11.43
N THR A 155 14.80 -23.48 11.54
CA THR A 155 15.75 -23.57 10.41
C THR A 155 15.94 -25.01 10.02
N TRP A 156 16.18 -25.27 8.73
CA TRP A 156 16.45 -26.58 8.21
C TRP A 156 17.87 -26.63 7.65
N LYS A 157 18.52 -27.76 7.85
CA LYS A 157 19.85 -28.00 7.27
C LYS A 157 19.70 -28.40 5.81
N ALA A 158 20.46 -27.74 4.92
CA ALA A 158 20.55 -28.18 3.54
C ALA A 158 21.41 -29.45 3.42
N GLU A 159 21.04 -30.34 2.52
CA GLU A 159 21.84 -31.50 2.15
C GLU A 159 22.92 -31.08 1.15
N LYS A 160 24.06 -31.79 1.21
CA LYS A 160 25.14 -31.59 0.26
C LYS A 160 24.82 -32.35 -1.01
N GLY A 161 24.71 -31.65 -2.16
CA GLY A 161 24.55 -32.26 -3.48
C GLY A 161 25.85 -32.63 -4.12
#